data_adc53458e783a6ee32f79c84183c12e4
#
_entry.id   adc53458e783a6ee32f79c84183c12e4
#
_cell.length_a   1.000
_cell.length_b   1.000
_cell.length_c   1.000
_cell.angle_alpha   90.00
_cell.angle_beta   90.00
_cell.angle_gamma   90.00
#
_symmetry.space_group_name_H-M   'P 1'
#
loop_
_entity.id
_entity.type
_entity.pdbx_description
1 polymer ?
#
loop_
_entity_poly.entity_id
_entity_poly.type
_entity_poly.pdbx_seq_one_letter_code
_entity_poly.pdbx_strand_id
1 'polypeptide(L)'
;MKSSSSKIYLRPFSFVGKREGRKLYLKKEALNLAGGLRYFRNIEIIRRSRSSTDFFSVKEFLKLAKINKSYKQALNKITEKRGLFTNKKFFYKKDYVIFGILNITPDSFSDGGDFVSEDNAFMKAKAMLNDGADYIDIGGESTRPGASL
;
A
#
# COMPACT_ATOMS: atom_id res chain seq x y z
N MET A 1 -4.54 15.32 33.12
CA MET A 1 -5.38 14.78 32.02
C MET A 1 -4.60 14.88 30.73
N LYS A 2 -4.12 13.76 30.16
CA LYS A 2 -3.45 13.76 28.87
C LYS A 2 -4.52 13.99 27.79
N SER A 3 -4.47 15.13 27.11
CA SER A 3 -5.29 15.43 25.94
C SER A 3 -5.12 14.29 24.92
N SER A 4 -6.15 13.51 24.74
CA SER A 4 -6.25 12.52 23.66
C SER A 4 -6.26 13.28 22.34
N SER A 5 -5.08 13.57 21.78
CA SER A 5 -5.02 14.12 20.42
C SER A 5 -5.64 13.08 19.48
N SER A 6 -6.80 13.38 18.95
CA SER A 6 -7.50 12.51 18.01
C SER A 6 -6.54 12.19 16.85
N LYS A 7 -6.23 10.91 16.68
CA LYS A 7 -5.32 10.43 15.65
C LYS A 7 -5.87 10.81 14.27
N ILE A 8 -5.07 11.55 13.50
CA ILE A 8 -5.42 12.04 12.17
C ILE A 8 -4.77 11.14 11.13
N TYR A 9 -5.56 10.74 10.13
CA TYR A 9 -5.10 10.02 8.95
C TYR A 9 -5.36 10.87 7.70
N LEU A 10 -4.47 10.76 6.73
CA LEU A 10 -4.63 11.43 5.44
C LEU A 10 -4.78 10.40 4.36
N ARG A 11 -5.79 10.56 3.52
CA ARG A 11 -5.98 9.80 2.29
C ARG A 11 -5.66 10.70 1.09
N PRO A 12 -4.55 10.46 0.38
CA PRO A 12 -4.25 11.17 -0.85
C PRO A 12 -5.14 10.66 -1.98
N PHE A 13 -5.57 11.57 -2.87
CA PHE A 13 -6.37 11.22 -4.04
C PHE A 13 -6.13 12.18 -5.21
N SER A 14 -6.81 12.01 -6.33
CA SER A 14 -6.54 12.72 -7.59
C SER A 14 -5.10 12.55 -8.03
N PHE A 15 -4.74 11.29 -8.27
CA PHE A 15 -3.38 10.94 -8.67
C PHE A 15 -3.09 11.35 -10.11
N VAL A 16 -1.86 11.82 -10.34
CA VAL A 16 -1.33 12.17 -11.66
C VAL A 16 0.00 11.46 -11.90
N GLY A 17 0.31 11.25 -13.17
CA GLY A 17 1.54 10.59 -13.59
C GLY A 17 2.78 11.46 -13.41
N LYS A 18 3.96 10.84 -13.60
CA LYS A 18 5.28 11.46 -13.36
C LYS A 18 5.48 12.80 -14.07
N ARG A 19 5.13 12.90 -15.36
CA ARG A 19 5.39 14.09 -16.19
C ARG A 19 4.58 15.30 -15.72
N GLU A 20 3.29 15.12 -15.54
CA GLU A 20 2.38 16.16 -15.06
C GLU A 20 2.67 16.48 -13.59
N GLY A 21 2.81 15.44 -12.76
CA GLY A 21 3.07 15.56 -11.33
C GLY A 21 4.29 16.38 -11.01
N ARG A 22 5.40 16.24 -11.76
CA ARG A 22 6.59 17.08 -11.58
C ARG A 22 6.31 18.57 -11.81
N LYS A 23 5.52 18.90 -12.83
CA LYS A 23 5.16 20.31 -13.11
C LYS A 23 4.32 20.90 -11.96
N LEU A 24 3.35 20.13 -11.46
CA LEU A 24 2.49 20.55 -10.36
C LEU A 24 3.23 20.61 -9.02
N TYR A 25 4.18 19.69 -8.80
CA TYR A 25 5.03 19.69 -7.61
C TYR A 25 5.83 20.99 -7.47
N LEU A 26 6.45 21.48 -8.56
CA LEU A 26 7.18 22.74 -8.57
C LEU A 26 6.28 23.93 -8.22
N LYS A 27 4.99 23.87 -8.57
CA LYS A 27 3.99 24.89 -8.21
C LYS A 27 3.37 24.69 -6.83
N LYS A 28 3.78 23.67 -6.08
CA LYS A 28 3.18 23.24 -4.80
C LYS A 28 1.70 22.86 -4.92
N GLU A 29 1.29 22.34 -6.06
CA GLU A 29 -0.09 21.90 -6.37
C GLU A 29 -0.23 20.37 -6.35
N ALA A 30 0.88 19.65 -6.20
CA ALA A 30 0.93 18.21 -6.00
C ALA A 30 2.09 17.82 -5.09
N LEU A 31 2.01 16.62 -4.47
CA LEU A 31 3.09 16.01 -3.69
C LEU A 31 3.31 14.57 -4.14
N ASN A 32 4.53 14.06 -3.90
CA ASN A 32 4.85 12.66 -4.14
C ASN A 32 4.21 11.76 -3.09
N LEU A 33 3.68 10.63 -3.51
CA LEU A 33 3.31 9.56 -2.59
C LEU A 33 4.55 8.76 -2.20
N ALA A 34 4.88 8.73 -0.91
CA ALA A 34 5.98 7.96 -0.32
C ALA A 34 7.34 8.16 -1.03
N GLY A 35 7.59 9.35 -1.58
CA GLY A 35 8.80 9.66 -2.34
C GLY A 35 8.90 8.98 -3.72
N GLY A 36 7.82 8.33 -4.18
CA GLY A 36 7.76 7.58 -5.43
C GLY A 36 7.44 8.44 -6.66
N LEU A 37 7.05 7.77 -7.75
CA LEU A 37 6.76 8.39 -9.05
C LEU A 37 5.30 8.83 -9.22
N ARG A 38 4.43 8.49 -8.27
CA ARG A 38 3.03 8.91 -8.24
C ARG A 38 2.89 10.21 -7.46
N TYR A 39 2.12 11.13 -7.99
CA TYR A 39 1.81 12.42 -7.37
C TYR A 39 0.32 12.51 -7.11
N PHE A 40 -0.06 13.19 -6.03
CA PHE A 40 -1.46 13.45 -5.70
C PHE A 40 -1.69 14.96 -5.55
N ARG A 41 -2.92 15.39 -5.86
CA ARG A 41 -3.33 16.80 -5.85
C ARG A 41 -4.22 17.16 -4.69
N ASN A 42 -4.92 16.18 -4.12
CA ASN A 42 -5.91 16.41 -3.08
C ASN A 42 -5.69 15.47 -1.89
N ILE A 43 -6.13 15.89 -0.74
CA ILE A 43 -5.99 15.20 0.55
C ILE A 43 -7.33 15.21 1.25
N GLU A 44 -7.76 14.06 1.71
CA GLU A 44 -8.86 13.87 2.63
C GLU A 44 -8.33 13.68 4.05
N ILE A 45 -8.93 14.37 5.02
CA ILE A 45 -8.63 14.18 6.44
C ILE A 45 -9.64 13.21 7.04
N ILE A 46 -9.15 12.09 7.53
CA ILE A 46 -9.94 11.07 8.23
C ILE A 46 -9.69 11.18 9.73
N ARG A 47 -10.76 11.32 10.52
CA ARG A 47 -10.73 11.39 12.00
C ARG A 47 -11.59 10.27 12.57
N ARG A 48 -11.11 9.64 13.63
CA ARG A 48 -11.81 8.50 14.26
C ARG A 48 -13.20 8.86 14.84
N SER A 49 -13.42 10.11 15.19
CA SER A 49 -14.63 10.55 15.92
C SER A 49 -15.59 11.41 15.12
N ARG A 50 -15.36 11.62 13.81
CA ARG A 50 -16.22 12.46 12.97
C ARG A 50 -16.78 11.67 11.79
N SER A 51 -18.08 11.83 11.58
CA SER A 51 -18.78 11.33 10.38
C SER A 51 -18.53 12.18 9.13
N SER A 52 -17.99 13.40 9.28
CA SER A 52 -17.67 14.30 8.17
C SER A 52 -16.20 14.23 7.78
N THR A 53 -15.93 14.15 6.51
CA THR A 53 -14.61 14.18 5.88
C THR A 53 -14.33 15.58 5.35
N ASP A 54 -13.14 16.09 5.65
CA ASP A 54 -12.68 17.38 5.12
C ASP A 54 -11.75 17.12 3.92
N PHE A 55 -11.98 17.83 2.82
CA PHE A 55 -11.18 17.73 1.60
C PHE A 55 -10.42 19.03 1.34
N PHE A 56 -9.16 18.88 0.94
CA PHE A 56 -8.26 20.00 0.65
C PHE A 56 -7.45 19.71 -0.62
N SER A 57 -7.16 20.76 -1.39
CA SER A 57 -6.06 20.70 -2.33
C SER A 57 -4.72 20.61 -1.58
N VAL A 58 -3.69 20.07 -2.23
CA VAL A 58 -2.32 20.08 -1.67
C VAL A 58 -1.90 21.48 -1.27
N LYS A 59 -2.21 22.49 -2.10
CA LYS A 59 -1.84 23.90 -1.84
C LYS A 59 -2.47 24.45 -0.55
N GLU A 60 -3.75 24.14 -0.30
CA GLU A 60 -4.45 24.55 0.93
C GLU A 60 -3.91 23.77 2.14
N PHE A 61 -3.75 22.43 1.99
CA PHE A 61 -3.27 21.61 3.07
C PHE A 61 -1.85 21.97 3.53
N LEU A 62 -0.97 22.36 2.61
CA LEU A 62 0.37 22.85 2.94
C LEU A 62 0.35 24.11 3.83
N LYS A 63 -0.67 24.98 3.67
CA LYS A 63 -0.84 26.15 4.57
C LYS A 63 -1.22 25.69 5.98
N LEU A 64 -2.16 24.73 6.08
CA LEU A 64 -2.57 24.15 7.36
C LEU A 64 -1.42 23.41 8.06
N ALA A 65 -0.64 22.63 7.32
CA ALA A 65 0.49 21.88 7.85
C ALA A 65 1.64 22.77 8.36
N LYS A 66 1.73 24.05 7.92
CA LYS A 66 2.72 25.00 8.46
C LYS A 66 2.41 25.41 9.90
N ILE A 67 1.13 25.54 10.24
CA ILE A 67 0.68 26.04 11.55
C ILE A 67 0.26 24.93 12.50
N ASN A 68 0.06 23.71 12.01
CA ASN A 68 -0.38 22.56 12.81
C ASN A 68 0.59 21.39 12.72
N LYS A 69 1.26 21.10 13.83
CA LYS A 69 2.26 20.02 13.95
C LYS A 69 1.69 18.64 13.63
N SER A 70 0.45 18.35 14.02
CA SER A 70 -0.20 17.06 13.77
C SER A 70 -0.47 16.86 12.28
N TYR A 71 -0.89 17.90 11.56
CA TYR A 71 -1.07 17.86 10.10
C TYR A 71 0.27 17.67 9.38
N LYS A 72 1.32 18.36 9.82
CA LYS A 72 2.66 18.20 9.28
C LYS A 72 3.17 16.76 9.45
N GLN A 73 3.01 16.19 10.65
CA GLN A 73 3.40 14.80 10.92
C GLN A 73 2.60 13.79 10.09
N ALA A 74 1.29 13.99 9.93
CA ALA A 74 0.46 13.14 9.12
C ALA A 74 0.83 13.23 7.63
N LEU A 75 1.16 14.45 7.14
CA LEU A 75 1.61 14.66 5.77
C LEU A 75 2.93 13.93 5.50
N ASN A 76 3.90 14.06 6.40
CA ASN A 76 5.18 13.39 6.29
C ASN A 76 5.02 11.86 6.12
N LYS A 77 4.12 11.24 6.88
CA LYS A 77 3.85 9.80 6.78
C LYS A 77 3.42 9.32 5.39
N ILE A 78 2.79 10.17 4.60
CA ILE A 78 2.34 9.82 3.25
C ILE A 78 3.27 10.32 2.15
N THR A 79 4.19 11.26 2.45
CA THR A 79 5.09 11.87 1.44
C THR A 79 6.54 11.44 1.59
N GLU A 80 7.02 11.14 2.80
CA GLU A 80 8.40 10.71 3.01
C GLU A 80 8.66 9.36 2.36
N LYS A 81 9.84 9.26 1.75
CA LYS A 81 10.31 7.99 1.20
C LYS A 81 10.41 6.97 2.34
N ARG A 82 9.71 5.87 2.19
CA ARG A 82 9.82 4.77 3.13
C ARG A 82 11.21 4.16 3.01
N GLY A 83 11.87 3.95 4.14
CA GLY A 83 13.10 3.17 4.18
C GLY A 83 12.84 1.76 3.65
N LEU A 84 13.86 1.17 3.05
CA LEU A 84 13.84 -0.26 2.75
C LEU A 84 13.55 -1.01 4.06
N PHE A 85 12.76 -2.07 3.98
CA PHE A 85 12.65 -3.01 5.10
C PHE A 85 14.08 -3.38 5.53
N THR A 86 14.46 -2.99 6.74
CA THR A 86 15.84 -3.11 7.23
C THR A 86 16.25 -4.55 7.54
N ASN A 87 15.38 -5.52 7.28
CA ASN A 87 15.76 -6.91 7.37
C ASN A 87 16.73 -7.23 6.23
N LYS A 88 18.03 -7.36 6.55
CA LYS A 88 19.14 -7.55 5.60
C LYS A 88 18.97 -8.71 4.60
N LYS A 89 17.94 -9.55 4.78
CA LYS A 89 17.58 -10.65 3.88
C LYS A 89 16.77 -10.23 2.65
N PHE A 90 16.24 -8.99 2.62
CA PHE A 90 15.34 -8.53 1.56
C PHE A 90 15.96 -7.32 0.86
N PHE A 91 16.90 -7.56 -0.05
CA PHE A 91 17.45 -6.51 -0.91
C PHE A 91 16.66 -6.41 -2.19
N TYR A 92 15.94 -5.32 -2.35
CA TYR A 92 15.31 -4.98 -3.63
C TYR A 92 16.17 -4.00 -4.39
N LYS A 93 16.73 -4.45 -5.51
CA LYS A 93 17.32 -3.58 -6.52
C LYS A 93 16.29 -3.08 -7.53
N LYS A 94 15.02 -3.54 -7.41
CA LYS A 94 13.95 -3.25 -8.36
C LYS A 94 13.02 -2.17 -7.81
N ASP A 95 12.41 -1.40 -8.71
CA ASP A 95 11.38 -0.41 -8.37
C ASP A 95 10.03 -1.05 -8.00
N TYR A 96 9.87 -2.35 -8.20
CA TYR A 96 8.67 -3.14 -7.90
C TYR A 96 9.07 -4.54 -7.42
N VAL A 97 8.13 -5.20 -6.79
CA VAL A 97 8.25 -6.57 -6.27
C VAL A 97 7.02 -7.34 -6.70
N ILE A 98 7.22 -8.54 -7.21
CA ILE A 98 6.16 -9.44 -7.67
C ILE A 98 5.98 -10.55 -6.65
N PHE A 99 4.75 -10.69 -6.12
CA PHE A 99 4.35 -11.81 -5.28
C PHE A 99 3.54 -12.79 -6.11
N GLY A 100 3.99 -14.04 -6.21
CA GLY A 100 3.20 -15.15 -6.72
C GLY A 100 2.27 -15.66 -5.62
N ILE A 101 0.96 -15.71 -5.86
CA ILE A 101 -0.03 -16.21 -4.89
C ILE A 101 -0.26 -17.69 -5.17
N LEU A 102 0.09 -18.55 -4.22
CA LEU A 102 -0.09 -19.99 -4.27
C LEU A 102 -1.06 -20.44 -3.17
N ASN A 103 -2.31 -20.66 -3.52
CA ASN A 103 -3.30 -21.21 -2.59
C ASN A 103 -3.23 -22.75 -2.63
N ILE A 104 -3.01 -23.35 -1.47
CA ILE A 104 -2.96 -24.82 -1.27
C ILE A 104 -4.14 -25.32 -0.44
N THR A 105 -5.26 -24.59 -0.45
CA THR A 105 -6.49 -24.98 0.25
C THR A 105 -7.27 -26.01 -0.57
N PRO A 106 -8.00 -26.95 0.10
CA PRO A 106 -8.82 -27.95 -0.60
C PRO A 106 -9.79 -27.35 -1.63
N ASP A 107 -10.37 -26.18 -1.32
CA ASP A 107 -11.34 -25.48 -2.18
C ASP A 107 -10.72 -24.76 -3.38
N SER A 108 -9.40 -24.58 -3.41
CA SER A 108 -8.73 -23.80 -4.47
C SER A 108 -8.54 -24.59 -5.78
N PHE A 109 -8.92 -25.86 -5.79
CA PHE A 109 -8.74 -26.80 -6.88
C PHE A 109 -10.05 -27.48 -7.30
N SER A 110 -11.17 -26.73 -7.27
CA SER A 110 -12.52 -27.20 -7.60
C SER A 110 -12.71 -27.64 -9.07
N ASP A 111 -11.69 -27.57 -9.91
CA ASP A 111 -11.76 -27.98 -11.31
C ASP A 111 -11.30 -29.42 -11.56
N GLY A 112 -11.38 -30.30 -10.57
CA GLY A 112 -11.16 -31.74 -10.81
C GLY A 112 -10.32 -32.45 -9.78
N GLY A 113 -10.79 -32.49 -8.53
CA GLY A 113 -10.64 -33.67 -7.67
C GLY A 113 -9.27 -34.20 -7.26
N ASP A 114 -8.17 -33.61 -7.67
CA ASP A 114 -6.86 -34.10 -7.29
C ASP A 114 -6.34 -33.35 -6.07
N PHE A 115 -6.13 -34.08 -4.99
CA PHE A 115 -5.34 -33.63 -3.84
C PHE A 115 -4.05 -33.01 -4.36
N VAL A 116 -3.82 -31.74 -4.04
CA VAL A 116 -2.54 -31.11 -4.40
C VAL A 116 -1.47 -31.81 -3.60
N SER A 117 -0.75 -32.72 -4.25
CA SER A 117 0.45 -33.29 -3.64
C SER A 117 1.43 -32.14 -3.36
N GLU A 118 2.20 -32.26 -2.29
CA GLU A 118 3.26 -31.32 -1.95
C GLU A 118 4.15 -31.04 -3.17
N ASP A 119 4.39 -32.05 -4.02
CA ASP A 119 5.16 -31.97 -5.25
C ASP A 119 4.54 -30.98 -6.27
N ASN A 120 3.20 -31.02 -6.44
CA ASN A 120 2.50 -30.12 -7.35
C ASN A 120 2.57 -28.66 -6.87
N ALA A 121 2.41 -28.44 -5.56
CA ALA A 121 2.54 -27.12 -4.96
C ALA A 121 3.98 -26.57 -5.13
N PHE A 122 4.97 -27.41 -4.90
CA PHE A 122 6.37 -27.07 -5.09
C PHE A 122 6.70 -26.74 -6.56
N MET A 123 6.22 -27.54 -7.51
CA MET A 123 6.41 -27.29 -8.95
C MET A 123 5.78 -25.99 -9.40
N LYS A 124 4.57 -25.66 -8.91
CA LYS A 124 3.90 -24.37 -9.19
C LYS A 124 4.69 -23.20 -8.61
N ALA A 125 5.14 -23.32 -7.36
CA ALA A 125 5.97 -22.27 -6.75
C ALA A 125 7.26 -22.03 -7.56
N LYS A 126 7.91 -23.09 -7.99
CA LYS A 126 9.14 -23.03 -8.81
C LYS A 126 8.86 -22.38 -10.17
N ALA A 127 7.75 -22.72 -10.81
CA ALA A 127 7.33 -22.09 -12.07
C ALA A 127 7.13 -20.58 -11.89
N MET A 128 6.38 -20.14 -10.86
CA MET A 128 6.18 -18.71 -10.56
C MET A 128 7.50 -17.96 -10.35
N LEU A 129 8.47 -18.56 -9.65
CA LEU A 129 9.80 -17.96 -9.47
C LEU A 129 10.56 -17.85 -10.79
N ASN A 130 10.49 -18.87 -11.64
CA ASN A 130 11.11 -18.85 -12.97
C ASN A 130 10.47 -17.81 -13.88
N ASP A 131 9.14 -17.58 -13.75
CA ASP A 131 8.38 -16.58 -14.49
C ASP A 131 8.61 -15.14 -13.96
N GLY A 132 9.37 -15.00 -12.88
CA GLY A 132 9.83 -13.71 -12.37
C GLY A 132 9.17 -13.22 -11.10
N ALA A 133 8.48 -14.07 -10.36
CA ALA A 133 8.05 -13.74 -8.99
C ALA A 133 9.28 -13.59 -8.09
N ASP A 134 9.27 -12.55 -7.24
CA ASP A 134 10.33 -12.31 -6.25
C ASP A 134 10.04 -13.06 -4.95
N TYR A 135 8.77 -13.33 -4.66
CA TYR A 135 8.27 -14.06 -3.49
C TYR A 135 7.08 -14.91 -3.85
N ILE A 136 6.86 -15.96 -3.05
CA ILE A 136 5.65 -16.77 -3.08
C ILE A 136 4.89 -16.55 -1.77
N ASP A 137 3.62 -16.14 -1.89
CA ASP A 137 2.67 -16.03 -0.79
C ASP A 137 1.83 -17.30 -0.78
N ILE A 138 1.98 -18.12 0.27
CA ILE A 138 1.34 -19.43 0.38
C ILE A 138 0.13 -19.32 1.30
N GLY A 139 -1.07 -19.51 0.74
CA GLY A 139 -2.33 -19.60 1.48
C GLY A 139 -2.67 -21.05 1.82
N GLY A 140 -2.60 -21.43 3.09
CA GLY A 140 -2.93 -22.78 3.59
C GLY A 140 -4.35 -22.91 4.11
N GLU A 141 -5.11 -21.82 4.25
CA GLU A 141 -6.45 -21.80 4.84
C GLU A 141 -7.40 -20.94 3.98
N SER A 142 -8.65 -21.41 3.84
CA SER A 142 -9.68 -20.69 3.09
C SER A 142 -10.50 -19.82 4.04
N THR A 143 -10.61 -18.52 3.73
CA THR A 143 -11.50 -17.59 4.46
C THR A 143 -12.85 -17.39 3.79
N ARG A 144 -13.21 -18.23 2.79
CA ARG A 144 -14.50 -18.15 2.11
C ARG A 144 -15.64 -18.58 3.05
N PRO A 145 -16.82 -17.93 2.98
CA PRO A 145 -18.00 -18.40 3.73
C PRO A 145 -18.32 -19.85 3.37
N GLY A 146 -18.36 -20.74 4.39
CA GLY A 146 -18.66 -22.16 4.21
C GLY A 146 -17.45 -23.06 3.98
N ALA A 147 -16.23 -22.55 3.98
CA ALA A 147 -15.04 -23.39 3.97
C ALA A 147 -14.94 -24.19 5.29
N SER A 148 -14.65 -25.49 5.19
CA SER A 148 -14.31 -26.31 6.36
C SER A 148 -12.91 -25.95 6.86
N LEU A 149 -12.77 -25.91 8.17
CA LEU A 149 -11.49 -25.73 8.87
C LEU A 149 -10.64 -26.99 8.75
#